data_52c65476d29a05b7890c79679831d222
#
_entry.id   52c65476d29a05b7890c79679831d222
#
_cell.length_a   1.000
_cell.length_b   1.000
_cell.length_c   1.000
_cell.angle_alpha   90.00
_cell.angle_beta   90.00
_cell.angle_gamma   90.00
#
_symmetry.space_group_name_H-M   'P 1'
#
loop_
_entity.id
_entity.type
_entity.pdbx_description
1 polymer ?
#
loop_
_entity_poly.entity_id
_entity_poly.type
_entity_poly.pdbx_seq_one_letter_code
_entity_poly.pdbx_strand_id
1 'polypeptide(L)'
;MDIVEVLTDNIKNKIPVSFSKYGDGEYFCAFSEENVNGENCDRDRYTNKLKNGLIHAFKYMTQETENSYIGMWWDPNKNESWKGLVENTERIKWANYHTFIVDVADFGNDDLTNKIELYTTIQESNLKKIIVCNPLLVKLQDLVKSDYMINIPFNNWFDEKFEEVIESIKTYIGEEEQPMVITSCGMGAKVLICELTKLYPKGIFLDFGSAPDFVCTKRDSRGRLYTYDDIYNAFLPILPSDWHDDVKYGNIYKEASYKMGIHLGDHAYNLYLHHIGK
;
A
#
# COMPACT_ATOMS: atom_id res chain seq x y z
N MET A 1 -18.82 8.18 -3.74
CA MET A 1 -17.63 8.97 -4.16
C MET A 1 -16.61 7.98 -4.67
N ASP A 2 -16.20 8.12 -5.91
CA ASP A 2 -15.10 7.32 -6.43
C ASP A 2 -13.78 7.86 -5.90
N ILE A 3 -13.09 7.06 -5.07
CA ILE A 3 -11.83 7.49 -4.47
C ILE A 3 -10.72 7.60 -5.50
N VAL A 4 -10.76 6.81 -6.58
CA VAL A 4 -9.74 6.85 -7.63
C VAL A 4 -9.77 8.21 -8.33
N GLU A 5 -10.96 8.71 -8.67
CA GLU A 5 -11.13 10.05 -9.24
C GLU A 5 -10.64 11.13 -8.29
N VAL A 6 -11.05 11.06 -7.01
CA VAL A 6 -10.61 12.02 -5.99
C VAL A 6 -9.09 12.07 -5.87
N LEU A 7 -8.43 10.92 -5.82
CA LEU A 7 -6.97 10.87 -5.69
C LEU A 7 -6.28 11.36 -6.96
N THR A 8 -6.82 10.99 -8.13
CA THR A 8 -6.31 11.45 -9.41
C THR A 8 -6.35 12.98 -9.49
N ASP A 9 -7.48 13.59 -9.15
CA ASP A 9 -7.66 15.04 -9.14
C ASP A 9 -6.75 15.73 -8.12
N ASN A 10 -6.63 15.18 -6.92
CA ASN A 10 -5.76 15.76 -5.90
C ASN A 10 -4.28 15.71 -6.31
N ILE A 11 -3.82 14.62 -6.93
CA ILE A 11 -2.46 14.51 -7.44
C ILE A 11 -2.21 15.53 -8.56
N LYS A 12 -3.12 15.63 -9.54
CA LYS A 12 -3.03 16.60 -10.65
C LYS A 12 -2.95 18.05 -10.15
N ASN A 13 -3.75 18.36 -9.14
CA ASN A 13 -3.84 19.71 -8.59
C ASN A 13 -2.90 19.96 -7.40
N LYS A 14 -2.06 19.00 -7.04
CA LYS A 14 -1.14 19.05 -5.89
C LYS A 14 -1.86 19.38 -4.57
N ILE A 15 -3.07 18.86 -4.40
CA ILE A 15 -3.86 19.00 -3.17
C ILE A 15 -3.43 17.88 -2.21
N PRO A 16 -3.05 18.21 -0.95
CA PRO A 16 -2.71 17.22 0.06
C PRO A 16 -3.84 16.23 0.26
N VAL A 17 -3.50 14.95 0.30
CA VAL A 17 -4.48 13.89 0.51
C VAL A 17 -3.83 12.66 1.12
N SER A 18 -4.57 11.93 1.96
CA SER A 18 -4.18 10.62 2.42
C SER A 18 -5.32 9.61 2.27
N PHE A 19 -4.92 8.39 1.96
CA PHE A 19 -5.85 7.27 1.82
C PHE A 19 -5.30 6.05 2.54
N SER A 20 -6.10 5.45 3.42
CA SER A 20 -5.75 4.26 4.19
C SER A 20 -6.85 3.23 4.13
N LYS A 21 -6.50 1.96 3.87
CA LYS A 21 -7.44 0.85 3.77
C LYS A 21 -7.54 0.11 5.09
N TYR A 22 -8.75 -0.01 5.62
CA TYR A 22 -9.02 -0.75 6.85
C TYR A 22 -9.81 -2.03 6.52
N GLY A 23 -9.12 -3.16 6.47
CA GLY A 23 -9.67 -4.47 6.14
C GLY A 23 -9.87 -5.36 7.36
N ASP A 24 -9.95 -6.66 7.09
CA ASP A 24 -10.11 -7.69 8.10
C ASP A 24 -8.93 -7.79 9.07
N GLY A 25 -7.71 -7.71 8.57
CA GLY A 25 -6.50 -7.74 9.39
C GLY A 25 -6.49 -6.63 10.43
N GLU A 26 -6.74 -5.39 9.99
CA GLU A 26 -6.82 -4.22 10.87
C GLU A 26 -7.96 -4.37 11.89
N TYR A 27 -9.11 -4.88 11.46
CA TYR A 27 -10.26 -5.12 12.34
C TYR A 27 -9.93 -6.14 13.43
N PHE A 28 -9.42 -7.30 13.05
CA PHE A 28 -9.09 -8.34 14.02
C PHE A 28 -7.99 -7.91 14.98
N CYS A 29 -6.98 -7.18 14.50
CA CYS A 29 -5.94 -6.62 15.35
C CYS A 29 -6.50 -5.62 16.37
N ALA A 30 -7.45 -4.76 15.96
CA ALA A 30 -7.98 -3.70 16.79
C ALA A 30 -9.04 -4.16 17.81
N PHE A 31 -9.91 -5.11 17.42
CA PHE A 31 -11.14 -5.42 18.19
C PHE A 31 -11.27 -6.84 18.68
N SER A 32 -10.50 -7.81 18.18
CA SER A 32 -10.65 -9.19 18.63
C SER A 32 -9.82 -9.45 19.88
N GLU A 33 -10.50 -9.72 20.99
CA GLU A 33 -9.86 -10.16 22.23
C GLU A 33 -9.32 -11.60 22.16
N GLU A 34 -9.93 -12.44 21.32
CA GLU A 34 -9.55 -13.84 21.15
C GLU A 34 -8.26 -14.02 20.35
N ASN A 35 -7.87 -13.01 19.59
CA ASN A 35 -6.67 -13.04 18.73
C ASN A 35 -5.44 -12.36 19.34
N VAL A 36 -5.38 -12.21 20.65
CA VAL A 36 -4.14 -11.77 21.32
C VAL A 36 -3.05 -12.80 21.00
N ASN A 37 -2.00 -12.36 20.29
CA ASN A 37 -0.95 -13.18 19.66
C ASN A 37 -1.37 -13.95 18.38
N GLY A 38 -2.52 -13.63 17.77
CA GLY A 38 -2.86 -14.06 16.42
C GLY A 38 -2.04 -13.35 15.36
N GLU A 39 -2.25 -13.74 14.12
CA GLU A 39 -1.61 -13.12 12.95
C GLU A 39 -2.62 -12.97 11.79
N ASN A 40 -2.37 -12.04 10.88
CA ASN A 40 -3.14 -11.92 9.66
C ASN A 40 -2.69 -12.93 8.60
N CYS A 41 -3.31 -12.89 7.43
CA CYS A 41 -2.95 -13.75 6.29
C CYS A 41 -1.51 -13.51 5.77
N ASP A 42 -0.90 -12.37 6.05
CA ASP A 42 0.47 -12.03 5.70
C ASP A 42 1.46 -12.35 6.84
N ARG A 43 0.98 -13.02 7.91
CA ARG A 43 1.72 -13.40 9.12
C ARG A 43 2.22 -12.21 9.96
N ASP A 44 1.61 -11.04 9.81
CA ASP A 44 1.80 -9.93 10.75
C ASP A 44 1.11 -10.25 12.07
N ARG A 45 1.84 -10.17 13.16
CA ARG A 45 1.30 -10.45 14.49
C ARG A 45 0.37 -9.32 14.96
N TYR A 46 -0.68 -9.69 15.68
CA TYR A 46 -1.55 -8.75 16.37
C TYR A 46 -0.91 -8.35 17.69
N THR A 47 -0.12 -7.31 17.67
CA THR A 47 0.55 -6.79 18.86
C THR A 47 -0.23 -5.63 19.47
N ASN A 48 -0.04 -5.38 20.78
CA ASN A 48 -0.63 -4.21 21.41
C ASN A 48 -0.11 -2.89 20.82
N LYS A 49 1.15 -2.86 20.36
CA LYS A 49 1.74 -1.69 19.70
C LYS A 49 0.98 -1.40 18.40
N LEU A 50 0.77 -2.42 17.55
CA LEU A 50 0.05 -2.28 16.30
C LEU A 50 -1.42 -1.94 16.53
N LYS A 51 -2.12 -2.64 17.44
CA LYS A 51 -3.50 -2.36 17.84
C LYS A 51 -3.69 -0.89 18.22
N ASN A 52 -2.88 -0.40 19.15
CA ASN A 52 -2.98 0.98 19.62
C ASN A 52 -2.63 1.97 18.51
N GLY A 53 -1.65 1.66 17.66
CA GLY A 53 -1.30 2.44 16.49
C GLY A 53 -2.44 2.56 15.49
N LEU A 54 -3.11 1.46 15.16
CA LEU A 54 -4.25 1.43 14.24
C LEU A 54 -5.43 2.26 14.76
N ILE A 55 -5.78 2.09 16.06
CA ILE A 55 -6.85 2.86 16.69
C ILE A 55 -6.51 4.36 16.71
N HIS A 56 -5.29 4.70 17.08
CA HIS A 56 -4.83 6.10 17.09
C HIS A 56 -4.85 6.69 15.68
N ALA A 57 -4.31 5.97 14.69
CA ALA A 57 -4.29 6.41 13.31
C ALA A 57 -5.70 6.64 12.77
N PHE A 58 -6.64 5.72 13.02
CA PHE A 58 -8.03 5.91 12.62
C PHE A 58 -8.64 7.18 13.21
N LYS A 59 -8.51 7.39 14.54
CA LYS A 59 -9.02 8.58 15.20
C LYS A 59 -8.42 9.87 14.64
N TYR A 60 -7.10 9.93 14.52
CA TYR A 60 -6.42 11.11 14.01
C TYR A 60 -6.84 11.43 12.58
N MET A 61 -6.77 10.45 11.69
CA MET A 61 -7.08 10.62 10.27
C MET A 61 -8.53 11.02 10.02
N THR A 62 -9.47 10.61 10.89
CA THR A 62 -10.89 10.93 10.73
C THR A 62 -11.33 12.19 11.47
N GLN A 63 -10.66 12.55 12.56
CA GLN A 63 -11.11 13.66 13.41
C GLN A 63 -10.24 14.93 13.28
N GLU A 64 -8.94 14.77 12.98
CA GLU A 64 -7.99 15.89 13.01
C GLU A 64 -7.55 16.35 11.60
N THR A 65 -7.91 15.60 10.56
CA THR A 65 -7.54 15.92 9.18
C THR A 65 -8.76 16.16 8.32
N GLU A 66 -8.60 16.97 7.25
CA GLU A 66 -9.72 17.27 6.34
C GLU A 66 -9.68 16.43 5.05
N ASN A 67 -8.48 16.04 4.59
CA ASN A 67 -8.30 15.35 3.30
C ASN A 67 -7.80 13.91 3.47
N SER A 68 -8.29 13.23 4.51
CA SER A 68 -8.03 11.82 4.73
C SER A 68 -9.26 10.97 4.42
N TYR A 69 -9.04 9.94 3.63
CA TYR A 69 -10.08 9.00 3.20
C TYR A 69 -9.79 7.62 3.76
N ILE A 70 -10.84 6.95 4.24
CA ILE A 70 -10.75 5.62 4.83
C ILE A 70 -11.40 4.61 3.90
N GLY A 71 -10.61 3.68 3.39
CA GLY A 71 -11.10 2.55 2.60
C GLY A 71 -11.92 1.61 3.48
N MET A 72 -13.21 1.55 3.19
CA MET A 72 -14.20 0.82 3.97
C MET A 72 -14.16 -0.66 3.62
N TRP A 73 -14.16 -1.53 4.63
CA TRP A 73 -14.35 -2.97 4.45
C TRP A 73 -15.78 -3.26 3.93
N TRP A 74 -15.95 -4.34 3.18
CA TRP A 74 -17.25 -4.72 2.63
C TRP A 74 -18.27 -5.17 3.70
N ASP A 75 -17.80 -5.54 4.91
CA ASP A 75 -18.67 -5.92 6.02
C ASP A 75 -19.09 -4.70 6.85
N PRO A 76 -20.36 -4.25 6.77
CA PRO A 76 -20.83 -3.06 7.47
C PRO A 76 -20.67 -3.14 8.99
N ASN A 77 -20.78 -4.34 9.58
CA ASN A 77 -20.68 -4.50 11.04
C ASN A 77 -19.27 -4.14 11.54
N LYS A 78 -18.25 -4.50 10.76
CA LYS A 78 -16.86 -4.13 11.09
C LYS A 78 -16.63 -2.63 10.99
N ASN A 79 -17.25 -1.97 10.02
CA ASN A 79 -17.18 -0.53 9.90
C ASN A 79 -17.86 0.20 11.06
N GLU A 80 -18.96 -0.33 11.60
CA GLU A 80 -19.62 0.21 12.81
C GLU A 80 -18.69 0.16 14.03
N SER A 81 -17.87 -0.88 14.19
CA SER A 81 -16.88 -0.93 15.27
C SER A 81 -15.87 0.21 15.17
N TRP A 82 -15.40 0.52 13.97
CA TRP A 82 -14.51 1.66 13.74
C TRP A 82 -15.20 2.99 14.03
N LYS A 83 -16.46 3.17 13.61
CA LYS A 83 -17.27 4.36 13.93
C LYS A 83 -17.42 4.57 15.44
N GLY A 84 -17.57 3.47 16.19
CA GLY A 84 -17.69 3.52 17.65
C GLY A 84 -16.45 4.07 18.38
N LEU A 85 -15.32 4.23 17.69
CA LEU A 85 -14.11 4.81 18.27
C LEU A 85 -14.08 6.35 18.28
N VAL A 86 -14.96 7.01 17.53
CA VAL A 86 -14.92 8.47 17.31
C VAL A 86 -16.24 9.13 17.70
N GLU A 87 -16.17 10.38 18.12
CA GLU A 87 -17.36 11.14 18.54
C GLU A 87 -18.14 11.67 17.33
N ASN A 88 -17.45 12.16 16.30
CA ASN A 88 -18.07 12.72 15.11
C ASN A 88 -17.90 11.78 13.90
N THR A 89 -18.87 10.90 13.70
CA THR A 89 -18.86 9.94 12.60
C THR A 89 -19.08 10.57 11.22
N GLU A 90 -19.65 11.78 11.14
CA GLU A 90 -19.87 12.50 9.88
C GLU A 90 -18.55 13.01 9.27
N ARG A 91 -17.51 13.15 10.08
CA ARG A 91 -16.16 13.51 9.60
C ARG A 91 -15.45 12.37 8.89
N ILE A 92 -15.90 11.13 9.04
CA ILE A 92 -15.25 9.99 8.39
C ILE A 92 -15.55 10.02 6.89
N LYS A 93 -14.55 10.28 6.09
CA LYS A 93 -14.66 10.22 4.63
C LYS A 93 -14.45 8.78 4.15
N TRP A 94 -15.55 8.03 4.14
CA TRP A 94 -15.54 6.65 3.66
C TRP A 94 -15.37 6.56 2.15
N ALA A 95 -14.48 5.68 1.74
CA ALA A 95 -14.24 5.33 0.36
C ALA A 95 -14.45 3.83 0.15
N ASN A 96 -14.75 3.43 -1.08
CA ASN A 96 -14.87 2.03 -1.43
C ASN A 96 -13.50 1.35 -1.30
N TYR A 97 -13.45 0.28 -0.51
CA TYR A 97 -12.23 -0.49 -0.27
C TYR A 97 -11.67 -1.13 -1.55
N HIS A 98 -12.55 -1.65 -2.40
CA HIS A 98 -12.18 -2.40 -3.60
C HIS A 98 -11.71 -1.52 -4.76
N THR A 99 -11.82 -0.21 -4.65
CA THR A 99 -11.51 0.71 -5.75
C THR A 99 -10.05 0.63 -6.22
N PHE A 100 -9.12 0.28 -5.32
CA PHE A 100 -7.71 0.09 -5.68
C PHE A 100 -7.35 -1.32 -6.07
N ILE A 101 -8.10 -2.26 -5.56
CA ILE A 101 -7.87 -3.65 -5.85
C ILE A 101 -8.68 -3.96 -7.07
N VAL A 102 -8.00 -4.41 -8.06
CA VAL A 102 -8.63 -5.28 -9.01
C VAL A 102 -8.96 -6.53 -8.20
N ASP A 103 -10.13 -6.62 -7.58
CA ASP A 103 -10.55 -7.83 -6.90
C ASP A 103 -11.06 -8.84 -7.92
N VAL A 104 -10.57 -10.06 -7.85
CA VAL A 104 -10.86 -11.13 -8.78
C VAL A 104 -12.36 -11.51 -8.79
N ALA A 105 -13.08 -11.24 -7.71
CA ALA A 105 -14.49 -11.61 -7.60
C ALA A 105 -15.45 -10.69 -8.37
N ASP A 106 -15.06 -9.42 -8.63
CA ASP A 106 -15.95 -8.41 -9.21
C ASP A 106 -15.66 -8.06 -10.69
N PHE A 107 -14.82 -8.84 -11.32
CA PHE A 107 -14.15 -8.53 -12.60
C PHE A 107 -14.96 -8.52 -13.87
N GLY A 108 -16.17 -8.85 -13.82
CA GLY A 108 -16.94 -8.94 -15.06
C GLY A 108 -17.19 -7.60 -15.76
N ASN A 109 -17.09 -6.47 -15.05
CA ASN A 109 -17.60 -5.19 -15.54
C ASN A 109 -16.83 -3.94 -15.08
N ASP A 110 -15.67 -4.05 -14.42
CA ASP A 110 -14.95 -2.85 -13.96
C ASP A 110 -14.26 -2.14 -15.12
N ASP A 111 -14.64 -0.89 -15.34
CA ASP A 111 -13.90 0.02 -16.19
C ASP A 111 -12.56 0.35 -15.53
N LEU A 112 -11.46 -0.18 -16.08
CA LEU A 112 -10.10 0.04 -15.60
C LEU A 112 -9.55 1.43 -15.96
N THR A 113 -10.26 2.21 -16.75
CA THR A 113 -9.81 3.50 -17.27
C THR A 113 -9.39 4.42 -16.13
N ASN A 114 -10.22 4.58 -15.09
CA ASN A 114 -9.90 5.44 -13.95
C ASN A 114 -8.66 4.96 -13.18
N LYS A 115 -8.48 3.64 -13.05
CA LYS A 115 -7.32 3.05 -12.35
C LYS A 115 -6.04 3.31 -13.13
N ILE A 116 -6.06 3.08 -14.45
CA ILE A 116 -4.93 3.36 -15.35
C ILE A 116 -4.62 4.86 -15.34
N GLU A 117 -5.64 5.72 -15.34
CA GLU A 117 -5.47 7.17 -15.25
C GLU A 117 -4.79 7.58 -13.93
N LEU A 118 -5.16 6.98 -12.80
CA LEU A 118 -4.48 7.21 -11.52
C LEU A 118 -3.01 6.85 -11.59
N TYR A 119 -2.65 5.65 -12.08
CA TYR A 119 -1.25 5.24 -12.21
C TYR A 119 -0.48 6.16 -13.17
N THR A 120 -1.09 6.52 -14.30
CA THR A 120 -0.51 7.47 -15.26
C THR A 120 -0.27 8.84 -14.61
N THR A 121 -1.25 9.33 -13.86
CA THR A 121 -1.14 10.61 -13.13
C THR A 121 -0.01 10.57 -12.10
N ILE A 122 0.15 9.45 -11.39
CA ILE A 122 1.28 9.25 -10.47
C ILE A 122 2.60 9.27 -11.24
N GLN A 123 2.69 8.54 -12.36
CA GLN A 123 3.90 8.51 -13.19
C GLN A 123 4.32 9.89 -13.69
N GLU A 124 3.35 10.68 -14.13
CA GLU A 124 3.56 12.02 -14.72
C GLU A 124 3.76 13.11 -13.66
N SER A 125 3.37 12.83 -12.42
CA SER A 125 3.59 13.77 -11.32
C SER A 125 5.08 14.06 -11.12
N ASN A 126 5.41 15.33 -10.97
CA ASN A 126 6.76 15.78 -10.64
C ASN A 126 7.04 15.85 -9.13
N LEU A 127 6.14 15.34 -8.31
CA LEU A 127 6.35 15.20 -6.87
C LEU A 127 7.44 14.16 -6.61
N LYS A 128 8.21 14.35 -5.55
CA LYS A 128 9.17 13.36 -5.08
C LYS A 128 8.42 12.12 -4.57
N LYS A 129 8.63 10.99 -5.20
CA LYS A 129 7.89 9.75 -4.95
C LYS A 129 8.74 8.72 -4.22
N ILE A 130 8.19 8.20 -3.14
CA ILE A 130 8.80 7.16 -2.31
C ILE A 130 7.83 5.99 -2.20
N ILE A 131 8.34 4.78 -2.35
CA ILE A 131 7.55 3.55 -2.12
C ILE A 131 8.05 2.85 -0.87
N VAL A 132 7.12 2.32 -0.09
CA VAL A 132 7.39 1.40 1.02
C VAL A 132 6.67 0.09 0.74
N CYS A 133 7.41 -0.97 0.46
CA CYS A 133 6.84 -2.28 0.13
C CYS A 133 7.79 -3.43 0.46
N ASN A 134 7.27 -4.66 0.41
CA ASN A 134 8.13 -5.85 0.47
C ASN A 134 8.89 -6.05 -0.85
N PRO A 135 9.97 -6.85 -0.87
CA PRO A 135 10.83 -6.97 -2.05
C PRO A 135 10.19 -7.71 -3.23
N LEU A 136 9.06 -8.40 -3.08
CA LEU A 136 8.36 -9.00 -4.22
C LEU A 136 7.82 -7.93 -5.18
N LEU A 137 7.60 -6.72 -4.68
CA LEU A 137 7.05 -5.61 -5.45
C LEU A 137 8.13 -4.69 -6.04
N VAL A 138 9.32 -5.22 -6.34
CA VAL A 138 10.41 -4.41 -6.95
C VAL A 138 10.00 -3.71 -8.25
N LYS A 139 9.07 -4.29 -9.00
CA LYS A 139 8.51 -3.67 -10.21
C LYS A 139 7.66 -2.43 -9.93
N LEU A 140 7.15 -2.27 -8.71
CA LEU A 140 6.32 -1.13 -8.36
C LEU A 140 7.07 0.20 -8.51
N GLN A 141 8.39 0.19 -8.29
CA GLN A 141 9.22 1.37 -8.51
C GLN A 141 9.10 1.90 -9.94
N ASP A 142 9.22 1.01 -10.91
CA ASP A 142 9.13 1.39 -12.32
C ASP A 142 7.67 1.66 -12.72
N LEU A 143 6.70 0.92 -12.14
CA LEU A 143 5.28 1.12 -12.42
C LEU A 143 4.80 2.53 -12.05
N VAL A 144 5.27 3.10 -10.96
CA VAL A 144 4.87 4.45 -10.53
C VAL A 144 5.97 5.50 -10.77
N LYS A 145 7.10 5.12 -11.35
CA LYS A 145 8.29 5.96 -11.57
C LYS A 145 8.73 6.67 -10.29
N SER A 146 8.90 5.89 -9.21
CA SER A 146 9.32 6.46 -7.94
C SER A 146 10.82 6.75 -7.90
N ASP A 147 11.18 7.79 -7.14
CA ASP A 147 12.57 8.18 -6.95
C ASP A 147 13.30 7.22 -6.01
N TYR A 148 12.57 6.70 -5.01
CA TYR A 148 13.15 5.82 -3.97
C TYR A 148 12.19 4.68 -3.61
N MET A 149 12.80 3.54 -3.27
CA MET A 149 12.10 2.39 -2.72
C MET A 149 12.72 1.98 -1.39
N ILE A 150 11.87 1.88 -0.37
CA ILE A 150 12.23 1.36 0.94
C ILE A 150 11.64 -0.04 1.06
N ASN A 151 12.50 -1.04 1.13
CA ASN A 151 12.08 -2.41 1.30
C ASN A 151 11.91 -2.72 2.79
N ILE A 152 10.83 -3.41 3.10
CA ILE A 152 10.50 -3.88 4.44
C ILE A 152 10.43 -5.40 4.48
N PRO A 153 10.64 -6.04 5.64
CA PRO A 153 10.35 -7.46 5.82
C PRO A 153 8.90 -7.80 5.44
N PHE A 154 8.67 -9.04 5.05
CA PHE A 154 7.34 -9.53 4.67
C PHE A 154 6.32 -9.44 5.80
N ASN A 155 6.77 -9.59 7.04
CA ASN A 155 5.92 -9.58 8.22
C ASN A 155 6.61 -8.87 9.40
N ASN A 156 5.81 -8.44 10.36
CA ASN A 156 6.23 -7.84 11.64
C ASN A 156 7.12 -6.58 11.53
N TRP A 157 7.26 -6.00 10.35
CA TRP A 157 8.11 -4.83 10.14
C TRP A 157 7.69 -3.64 11.02
N PHE A 158 6.39 -3.52 11.33
CA PHE A 158 5.88 -2.44 12.18
C PHE A 158 6.47 -2.50 13.59
N ASP A 159 6.57 -3.68 14.17
CA ASP A 159 7.15 -3.82 15.51
C ASP A 159 8.67 -3.69 15.52
N GLU A 160 9.33 -4.17 14.47
CA GLU A 160 10.77 -4.34 14.41
C GLU A 160 11.52 -3.20 13.71
N LYS A 161 10.90 -2.53 12.72
CA LYS A 161 11.56 -1.62 11.79
C LYS A 161 10.86 -0.28 11.58
N PHE A 162 9.74 -0.03 12.26
CA PHE A 162 8.91 1.15 12.00
C PHE A 162 9.70 2.46 12.07
N GLU A 163 10.47 2.65 13.13
CA GLU A 163 11.26 3.87 13.33
C GLU A 163 12.36 4.02 12.25
N GLU A 164 13.00 2.91 11.87
CA GLU A 164 14.01 2.89 10.83
C GLU A 164 13.40 3.27 9.46
N VAL A 165 12.18 2.81 9.18
CA VAL A 165 11.45 3.16 7.98
C VAL A 165 11.08 4.65 7.96
N ILE A 166 10.58 5.18 9.08
CA ILE A 166 10.26 6.63 9.21
C ILE A 166 11.52 7.48 8.97
N GLU A 167 12.64 7.15 9.59
CA GLU A 167 13.89 7.90 9.43
C GLU A 167 14.44 7.80 7.99
N SER A 168 14.29 6.65 7.36
CA SER A 168 14.64 6.48 5.95
C SER A 168 13.77 7.37 5.05
N ILE A 169 12.46 7.41 5.29
CA ILE A 169 11.56 8.29 4.55
C ILE A 169 11.94 9.75 4.73
N LYS A 170 12.17 10.20 5.97
CA LYS A 170 12.62 11.58 6.26
C LYS A 170 13.90 11.93 5.51
N THR A 171 14.86 11.00 5.51
CA THR A 171 16.13 11.18 4.81
C THR A 171 15.92 11.37 3.29
N TYR A 172 15.04 10.55 2.69
CA TYR A 172 14.75 10.65 1.26
C TYR A 172 13.89 11.86 0.90
N ILE A 173 12.95 12.26 1.77
CA ILE A 173 12.17 13.49 1.58
C ILE A 173 13.11 14.70 1.60
N GLY A 174 14.00 14.76 2.61
CA GLY A 174 14.89 15.91 2.77
C GLY A 174 14.10 17.19 3.02
N GLU A 175 14.33 18.21 2.18
CA GLU A 175 13.68 19.52 2.28
C GLU A 175 12.37 19.61 1.45
N GLU A 176 11.91 18.51 0.85
CA GLU A 176 10.69 18.50 0.04
C GLU A 176 9.46 18.76 0.94
N GLU A 177 8.69 19.79 0.61
CA GLU A 177 7.49 20.15 1.37
C GLU A 177 6.28 19.30 1.02
N GLN A 178 6.24 18.74 -0.19
CA GLN A 178 5.09 17.98 -0.70
C GLN A 178 5.54 16.62 -1.28
N PRO A 179 5.94 15.68 -0.42
CA PRO A 179 6.28 14.34 -0.87
C PRO A 179 5.04 13.53 -1.22
N MET A 180 5.24 12.54 -2.10
CA MET A 180 4.26 11.47 -2.31
C MET A 180 4.85 10.16 -1.78
N VAL A 181 4.15 9.51 -0.84
CA VAL A 181 4.55 8.19 -0.33
C VAL A 181 3.44 7.18 -0.63
N ILE A 182 3.82 6.11 -1.32
CA ILE A 182 2.92 5.00 -1.68
C ILE A 182 3.35 3.79 -0.87
N THR A 183 2.39 3.18 -0.17
CA THR A 183 2.65 2.03 0.69
C THR A 183 1.95 0.78 0.18
N SER A 184 2.67 -0.34 0.21
CA SER A 184 2.15 -1.68 -0.01
C SER A 184 2.83 -2.58 1.03
N CYS A 185 2.44 -2.37 2.31
CA CYS A 185 3.19 -2.86 3.46
C CYS A 185 2.31 -3.33 4.64
N GLY A 186 1.14 -3.89 4.33
CA GLY A 186 0.26 -4.52 5.31
C GLY A 186 -0.36 -3.54 6.32
N MET A 187 -0.67 -4.04 7.51
CA MET A 187 -1.40 -3.26 8.54
C MET A 187 -0.63 -2.03 9.03
N GLY A 188 0.69 -2.10 9.13
CA GLY A 188 1.52 -0.99 9.57
C GLY A 188 1.45 0.25 8.68
N ALA A 189 1.01 0.10 7.41
CA ALA A 189 0.84 1.20 6.47
C ALA A 189 -0.06 2.32 7.02
N LYS A 190 -1.14 1.99 7.74
CA LYS A 190 -2.11 2.94 8.28
C LYS A 190 -1.48 3.84 9.32
N VAL A 191 -0.67 3.25 10.18
CA VAL A 191 0.10 4.00 11.21
C VAL A 191 1.16 4.87 10.55
N LEU A 192 1.86 4.33 9.55
CA LEU A 192 2.87 5.07 8.78
C LEU A 192 2.25 6.29 8.09
N ILE A 193 1.13 6.13 7.38
CA ILE A 193 0.42 7.23 6.72
C ILE A 193 -0.02 8.29 7.72
N CYS A 194 -0.54 7.88 8.88
CA CYS A 194 -0.90 8.81 9.94
C CYS A 194 0.31 9.65 10.40
N GLU A 195 1.43 9.03 10.69
CA GLU A 195 2.64 9.75 11.11
C GLU A 195 3.19 10.66 10.00
N LEU A 196 3.17 10.22 8.75
CA LEU A 196 3.57 11.06 7.61
C LEU A 196 2.65 12.25 7.41
N THR A 197 1.33 12.07 7.61
CA THR A 197 0.36 13.18 7.52
C THR A 197 0.61 14.24 8.59
N LYS A 198 1.03 13.84 9.79
CA LYS A 198 1.43 14.77 10.85
C LYS A 198 2.72 15.52 10.51
N LEU A 199 3.72 14.80 10.02
CA LEU A 199 5.05 15.36 9.72
C LEU A 199 5.03 16.24 8.46
N TYR A 200 4.25 15.87 7.45
CA TYR A 200 4.20 16.52 6.14
C TYR A 200 2.76 16.81 5.74
N PRO A 201 2.10 17.81 6.34
CA PRO A 201 0.67 18.09 6.12
C PRO A 201 0.32 18.49 4.68
N LYS A 202 1.31 18.80 3.86
CA LYS A 202 1.13 19.06 2.43
C LYS A 202 1.33 17.80 1.56
N GLY A 203 1.74 16.68 2.13
CA GLY A 203 2.07 15.46 1.41
C GLY A 203 0.86 14.73 0.82
N ILE A 204 1.17 13.75 -0.03
CA ILE A 204 0.22 12.80 -0.62
C ILE A 204 0.62 11.41 -0.16
N PHE A 205 -0.27 10.72 0.56
CA PHE A 205 0.03 9.43 1.20
C PHE A 205 -1.02 8.39 0.83
N LEU A 206 -0.61 7.32 0.15
CA LEU A 206 -1.50 6.37 -0.48
C LEU A 206 -1.21 4.94 -0.02
N ASP A 207 -2.19 4.30 0.61
CA ASP A 207 -2.14 2.86 0.93
C ASP A 207 -2.70 2.05 -0.23
N PHE A 208 -1.82 1.51 -1.04
CA PHE A 208 -2.21 0.63 -2.14
C PHE A 208 -2.50 -0.80 -1.67
N GLY A 209 -2.00 -1.21 -0.49
CA GLY A 209 -2.15 -2.59 -0.02
C GLY A 209 -1.68 -3.59 -1.07
N SER A 210 -2.52 -4.57 -1.41
CA SER A 210 -2.24 -5.59 -2.43
C SER A 210 -2.61 -5.19 -3.87
N ALA A 211 -3.06 -3.94 -4.11
CA ALA A 211 -3.47 -3.52 -5.45
C ALA A 211 -2.38 -3.69 -6.53
N PRO A 212 -1.09 -3.40 -6.29
CA PRO A 212 -0.05 -3.58 -7.30
C PRO A 212 0.40 -5.03 -7.50
N ASP A 213 0.04 -5.95 -6.61
CA ASP A 213 0.50 -7.36 -6.66
C ASP A 213 0.22 -7.97 -8.03
N PHE A 214 -1.01 -7.77 -8.53
CA PHE A 214 -1.44 -8.35 -9.78
C PHE A 214 -0.58 -7.89 -10.97
N VAL A 215 -0.33 -6.59 -11.10
CA VAL A 215 0.46 -6.04 -12.21
C VAL A 215 1.93 -6.41 -12.05
N CYS A 216 2.46 -6.35 -10.82
CA CYS A 216 3.88 -6.58 -10.54
C CYS A 216 4.28 -8.06 -10.61
N THR A 217 3.43 -8.98 -10.12
CA THR A 217 3.81 -10.38 -9.92
C THR A 217 2.87 -11.39 -10.58
N LYS A 218 1.70 -10.95 -11.09
CA LYS A 218 0.60 -11.81 -11.53
C LYS A 218 0.06 -12.75 -10.43
N ARG A 219 0.35 -12.43 -9.18
CA ARG A 219 -0.12 -13.13 -7.97
C ARG A 219 -0.47 -12.14 -6.90
N ASP A 220 -1.32 -12.53 -5.97
CA ASP A 220 -1.45 -11.78 -4.73
C ASP A 220 -0.35 -12.19 -3.72
N SER A 221 -0.25 -11.45 -2.62
CA SER A 221 0.69 -11.72 -1.52
C SER A 221 0.49 -13.11 -0.90
N ARG A 222 -0.67 -13.73 -1.11
CA ARG A 222 -1.04 -15.08 -0.65
C ARG A 222 -0.66 -16.17 -1.65
N GLY A 223 0.00 -15.81 -2.75
CA GLY A 223 0.48 -16.75 -3.78
C GLY A 223 -0.60 -17.26 -4.74
N ARG A 224 -1.81 -16.69 -4.72
CA ARG A 224 -2.84 -17.03 -5.70
C ARG A 224 -2.46 -16.48 -7.08
N LEU A 225 -2.57 -17.32 -8.10
CA LEU A 225 -2.35 -16.91 -9.49
C LEU A 225 -3.59 -16.17 -10.01
N TYR A 226 -3.34 -15.06 -10.67
CA TYR A 226 -4.38 -14.38 -11.44
C TYR A 226 -4.24 -14.74 -12.92
N THR A 227 -5.33 -15.18 -13.53
CA THR A 227 -5.38 -15.62 -14.93
C THR A 227 -6.02 -14.59 -15.86
N TYR A 228 -6.18 -13.35 -15.40
CA TYR A 228 -6.89 -12.32 -16.17
C TYR A 228 -5.92 -11.52 -17.04
N ASP A 229 -5.57 -12.12 -18.18
CA ASP A 229 -4.71 -11.47 -19.16
C ASP A 229 -5.29 -10.13 -19.65
N ASP A 230 -6.61 -10.00 -19.74
CA ASP A 230 -7.26 -8.76 -20.19
C ASP A 230 -6.94 -7.57 -19.28
N ILE A 231 -6.95 -7.79 -17.97
CA ILE A 231 -6.63 -6.74 -16.99
C ILE A 231 -5.16 -6.38 -17.07
N TYR A 232 -4.28 -7.38 -17.11
CA TYR A 232 -2.86 -7.15 -17.27
C TYR A 232 -2.56 -6.40 -18.58
N ASN A 233 -3.19 -6.81 -19.68
CA ASN A 233 -3.05 -6.18 -20.97
C ASN A 233 -3.51 -4.71 -20.98
N ALA A 234 -4.52 -4.36 -20.19
CA ALA A 234 -4.96 -2.98 -20.03
C ALA A 234 -3.88 -2.07 -19.42
N PHE A 235 -2.98 -2.61 -18.61
CA PHE A 235 -1.86 -1.87 -18.03
C PHE A 235 -0.65 -1.77 -18.97
N LEU A 236 -0.53 -2.62 -20.00
CA LEU A 236 0.64 -2.62 -20.90
C LEU A 236 1.03 -1.24 -21.45
N PRO A 237 0.11 -0.34 -21.83
CA PRO A 237 0.47 0.97 -22.37
C PRO A 237 1.27 1.86 -21.42
N ILE A 238 1.16 1.64 -20.11
CA ILE A 238 1.83 2.44 -19.08
C ILE A 238 3.04 1.74 -18.47
N LEU A 239 3.29 0.48 -18.84
CA LEU A 239 4.44 -0.27 -18.34
C LEU A 239 5.74 0.12 -19.08
N PRO A 240 6.90 0.09 -18.40
CA PRO A 240 8.19 0.31 -19.06
C PRO A 240 8.47 -0.76 -20.13
N SER A 241 9.24 -0.42 -21.14
CA SER A 241 9.60 -1.35 -22.24
C SER A 241 10.37 -2.59 -21.76
N ASP A 242 11.09 -2.49 -20.65
CA ASP A 242 11.85 -3.57 -20.03
C ASP A 242 11.09 -4.27 -18.89
N TRP A 243 9.76 -4.08 -18.82
CA TRP A 243 8.90 -4.68 -17.79
C TRP A 243 9.00 -6.21 -17.67
N HIS A 244 9.36 -6.86 -18.77
CA HIS A 244 9.51 -8.31 -18.85
C HIS A 244 10.96 -8.80 -18.68
N ASP A 245 11.89 -7.90 -18.34
CA ASP A 245 13.27 -8.28 -18.05
C ASP A 245 13.37 -8.92 -16.65
N ASP A 246 13.16 -10.22 -16.61
CA ASP A 246 13.22 -10.98 -15.36
C ASP A 246 14.62 -11.00 -14.74
N VAL A 247 15.69 -10.84 -15.54
CA VAL A 247 17.05 -10.75 -15.04
C VAL A 247 17.26 -9.45 -14.28
N LYS A 248 16.81 -8.32 -14.86
CA LYS A 248 16.81 -7.02 -14.19
C LYS A 248 16.12 -7.11 -12.83
N TYR A 249 14.86 -7.52 -12.81
CA TYR A 249 14.07 -7.53 -11.58
C TYR A 249 14.51 -8.61 -10.59
N GLY A 250 14.98 -9.75 -11.06
CA GLY A 250 15.57 -10.78 -10.20
C GLY A 250 16.82 -10.30 -9.47
N ASN A 251 17.67 -9.51 -10.13
CA ASN A 251 18.84 -8.90 -9.49
C ASN A 251 18.44 -7.83 -8.46
N ILE A 252 17.44 -6.98 -8.78
CA ILE A 252 16.93 -5.98 -7.83
C ILE A 252 16.33 -6.68 -6.60
N TYR A 253 15.54 -7.75 -6.80
CA TYR A 253 14.99 -8.56 -5.72
C TYR A 253 16.08 -9.16 -4.81
N LYS A 254 17.15 -9.72 -5.42
CA LYS A 254 18.29 -10.28 -4.70
C LYS A 254 18.98 -9.23 -3.82
N GLU A 255 19.22 -8.03 -4.39
CA GLU A 255 19.85 -6.92 -3.66
C GLU A 255 18.95 -6.42 -2.51
N ALA A 256 17.67 -6.25 -2.77
CA ALA A 256 16.69 -5.83 -1.76
C ALA A 256 16.61 -6.83 -0.61
N SER A 257 16.54 -8.12 -0.92
CA SER A 257 16.53 -9.20 0.07
C SER A 257 17.81 -9.23 0.91
N TYR A 258 18.96 -9.05 0.28
CA TYR A 258 20.25 -9.00 0.98
C TYR A 258 20.32 -7.82 1.97
N LYS A 259 19.88 -6.63 1.56
CA LYS A 259 19.83 -5.44 2.43
C LYS A 259 18.93 -5.63 3.66
N MET A 260 17.92 -6.48 3.57
CA MET A 260 17.05 -6.83 4.69
C MET A 260 17.59 -7.98 5.56
N GLY A 261 18.81 -8.46 5.30
CA GLY A 261 19.41 -9.58 6.02
C GLY A 261 18.91 -10.97 5.58
N ILE A 262 18.18 -11.04 4.47
CA ILE A 262 17.70 -12.30 3.90
C ILE A 262 18.77 -12.80 2.91
N HIS A 263 19.63 -13.69 3.37
CA HIS A 263 20.73 -14.23 2.57
C HIS A 263 20.27 -15.43 1.72
N LEU A 264 19.63 -15.15 0.61
CA LEU A 264 19.12 -16.19 -0.29
C LEU A 264 20.19 -16.79 -1.24
N GLY A 265 21.37 -16.17 -1.31
CA GLY A 265 22.44 -16.60 -2.19
C GLY A 265 22.01 -16.70 -3.66
N ASP A 266 22.46 -17.75 -4.35
CA ASP A 266 22.11 -17.98 -5.76
C ASP A 266 20.66 -18.46 -5.97
N HIS A 267 19.96 -18.81 -4.90
CA HIS A 267 18.55 -19.19 -4.96
C HIS A 267 17.60 -17.98 -5.05
N ALA A 268 18.06 -16.76 -4.79
CA ALA A 268 17.21 -15.57 -4.81
C ALA A 268 16.49 -15.38 -6.14
N TYR A 269 17.19 -15.58 -7.26
CA TYR A 269 16.60 -15.45 -8.58
C TYR A 269 15.51 -16.51 -8.84
N ASN A 270 15.78 -17.77 -8.50
CA ASN A 270 14.79 -18.84 -8.65
C ASN A 270 13.57 -18.62 -7.74
N LEU A 271 13.79 -18.08 -6.54
CA LEU A 271 12.72 -17.74 -5.61
C LEU A 271 11.86 -16.60 -6.18
N TYR A 272 12.49 -15.57 -6.75
CA TYR A 272 11.80 -14.51 -7.45
C TYR A 272 10.94 -15.04 -8.60
N LEU A 273 11.52 -15.89 -9.47
CA LEU A 273 10.78 -16.52 -10.57
C LEU A 273 9.60 -17.35 -10.06
N HIS A 274 9.79 -18.13 -9.01
CA HIS A 274 8.71 -18.88 -8.39
C HIS A 274 7.60 -17.97 -7.89
N HIS A 275 7.93 -16.85 -7.25
CA HIS A 275 6.94 -15.88 -6.76
C HIS A 275 6.15 -15.21 -7.87
N ILE A 276 6.77 -14.92 -9.01
CA ILE A 276 6.09 -14.33 -10.17
C ILE A 276 5.44 -15.38 -11.10
N GLY A 277 5.41 -16.65 -10.71
CA GLY A 277 4.71 -17.69 -11.45
C GLY A 277 5.46 -18.24 -12.67
N LYS A 278 6.78 -18.15 -12.70
CA LYS A 278 7.66 -18.68 -13.76
C LYS A 278 8.52 -19.83 -13.29
#